data_b648719694646469386aa2c746f68b1a
#
_entry.id   b648719694646469386aa2c746f68b1a
#
_cell.length_a   1.000
_cell.length_b   1.000
_cell.length_c   1.000
_cell.angle_alpha   90.00
_cell.angle_beta   90.00
_cell.angle_gamma   90.00
#
_symmetry.space_group_name_H-M   'P 1'
#
loop_
_entity.id
_entity.type
_entity.pdbx_description
1 polymer ?
#
loop_
_entity_poly.entity_id
_entity_poly.type
_entity_poly.pdbx_seq_one_letter_code
_entity_poly.pdbx_strand_id
1 'polypeptide(L)'
;TRSIVVRLPEVYDISAMKVTSLAISNGALSDISLGQTLNMEATKVMHVSNGDVFIDWTISVLRDEARIYQFVVNDIYRGNIDQDAKTITIYVPASVDITSLVPTIEFSANATITPASGVAQDFSQPVTYKVTNNSAESTYTVTVIAIDKPKALFIGAAATMDDLDLEAKEACTWMMSNVEGTLYASFADIHAGSVDLSECKIMWWHYHKDGGVDGHDQFVANAPEALEAKNEIRAFYENGGALFLTRYATNLPSFIGTTGDDEWTTPNNCWGQDEDKAELCGGPWDFKIYGGQNNHPLYAGLIAGDDPNAVYCTDAGYHITNSTAQYHIGTDWGDYPDHAAWENRTKATILGVGGDGAVVAWEYPAKDGKGGIICIGSGCYDWYSYTYEA
;
A
#
# COMPACT_ATOMS: atom_id res chain seq x y z
N THR A 1 34.87 -17.56 -22.63
CA THR A 1 34.71 -17.47 -21.16
C THR A 1 34.34 -18.86 -20.65
N ARG A 2 35.05 -19.35 -19.65
CA ARG A 2 34.75 -20.64 -19.03
C ARG A 2 33.82 -20.37 -17.85
N SER A 3 32.56 -20.76 -17.98
CA SER A 3 31.56 -20.53 -16.94
C SER A 3 30.69 -21.76 -16.71
N ILE A 4 30.34 -21.96 -15.48
CA ILE A 4 29.33 -22.91 -15.03
C ILE A 4 28.19 -22.06 -14.46
N VAL A 5 27.03 -22.19 -15.04
CA VAL A 5 25.81 -21.52 -14.56
C VAL A 5 24.85 -22.59 -14.10
N VAL A 6 24.53 -22.55 -12.81
CA VAL A 6 23.50 -23.40 -12.20
C VAL A 6 22.22 -22.58 -12.05
N ARG A 7 21.08 -23.14 -12.46
CA ARG A 7 19.77 -22.53 -12.26
C ARG A 7 18.98 -23.33 -11.25
N LEU A 8 18.44 -22.64 -10.26
CA LEU A 8 17.63 -23.24 -9.19
C LEU A 8 16.38 -22.38 -8.94
N PRO A 9 15.27 -22.98 -8.53
CA PRO A 9 14.14 -22.21 -7.97
C PRO A 9 14.58 -21.34 -6.80
N GLU A 10 13.95 -20.17 -6.66
CA GLU A 10 14.28 -19.19 -5.62
C GLU A 10 14.18 -19.71 -4.16
N VAL A 11 13.37 -20.75 -3.94
CA VAL A 11 13.16 -21.37 -2.61
C VAL A 11 14.41 -22.07 -2.07
N TYR A 12 15.43 -22.33 -2.91
CA TYR A 12 16.66 -22.96 -2.45
C TYR A 12 17.60 -21.95 -1.80
N ASP A 13 18.09 -22.32 -0.61
CA ASP A 13 19.16 -21.59 0.07
C ASP A 13 20.49 -21.84 -0.67
N ILE A 14 21.10 -20.76 -1.17
CA ILE A 14 22.39 -20.80 -1.88
C ILE A 14 23.54 -20.30 -1.03
N SER A 15 23.31 -19.92 0.22
CA SER A 15 24.36 -19.46 1.14
C SER A 15 25.28 -20.57 1.62
N ALA A 16 24.82 -21.83 1.55
CA ALA A 16 25.56 -23.01 2.07
C ALA A 16 25.45 -24.24 1.15
N MET A 17 25.78 -24.08 -0.13
CA MET A 17 25.71 -25.17 -1.11
C MET A 17 26.87 -26.14 -0.99
N LYS A 18 26.57 -27.44 -0.90
CA LYS A 18 27.61 -28.50 -0.78
C LYS A 18 27.99 -29.05 -2.13
N VAL A 19 29.28 -29.13 -2.41
CA VAL A 19 29.85 -29.81 -3.60
C VAL A 19 29.70 -31.32 -3.43
N THR A 20 28.75 -31.91 -4.15
CA THR A 20 28.44 -33.36 -4.05
C THR A 20 29.12 -34.19 -5.12
N SER A 21 29.60 -33.57 -6.20
CA SER A 21 30.37 -34.21 -7.27
C SER A 21 31.37 -33.21 -7.86
N LEU A 22 32.59 -33.65 -8.09
CA LEU A 22 33.60 -32.87 -8.77
C LEU A 22 34.50 -33.83 -9.55
N ALA A 23 34.57 -33.68 -10.87
CA ALA A 23 35.45 -34.41 -11.75
C ALA A 23 36.36 -33.42 -12.49
N ILE A 24 37.65 -33.57 -12.33
CA ILE A 24 38.70 -32.79 -13.00
C ILE A 24 39.66 -33.72 -13.74
N SER A 25 40.50 -33.16 -14.60
CA SER A 25 41.47 -33.94 -15.36
C SER A 25 42.41 -34.72 -14.44
N ASN A 26 42.86 -35.90 -14.90
CA ASN A 26 43.77 -36.71 -14.11
C ASN A 26 45.08 -35.96 -13.81
N GLY A 27 45.44 -35.93 -12.53
CA GLY A 27 46.61 -35.22 -12.04
C GLY A 27 46.42 -33.70 -11.84
N ALA A 28 45.24 -33.17 -12.15
CA ALA A 28 44.92 -31.78 -11.85
C ALA A 28 44.50 -31.57 -10.37
N LEU A 29 44.72 -30.37 -9.88
CA LEU A 29 44.28 -29.90 -8.56
C LEU A 29 43.26 -28.82 -8.70
N SER A 30 42.35 -28.71 -7.76
CA SER A 30 41.36 -27.63 -7.67
C SER A 30 41.35 -27.02 -6.27
N ASP A 31 41.11 -25.74 -6.18
CA ASP A 31 40.91 -25.00 -4.92
C ASP A 31 39.51 -25.23 -4.31
N ILE A 32 38.58 -25.77 -5.11
CA ILE A 32 37.30 -26.28 -4.64
C ILE A 32 37.35 -27.79 -4.54
N SER A 33 36.90 -28.36 -3.44
CA SER A 33 36.97 -29.81 -3.17
C SER A 33 35.57 -30.44 -2.99
N LEU A 34 35.54 -31.76 -3.23
CA LEU A 34 34.37 -32.58 -2.95
C LEU A 34 34.02 -32.51 -1.45
N GLY A 35 32.75 -32.26 -1.14
CA GLY A 35 32.25 -32.12 0.22
C GLY A 35 32.35 -30.69 0.79
N GLN A 36 33.04 -29.79 0.12
CA GLN A 36 33.15 -28.38 0.54
C GLN A 36 31.79 -27.69 0.45
N THR A 37 31.52 -26.81 1.43
CA THR A 37 30.35 -25.93 1.42
C THR A 37 30.75 -24.56 0.88
N LEU A 38 29.98 -24.06 -0.07
CA LEU A 38 30.19 -22.77 -0.75
C LEU A 38 29.01 -21.85 -0.51
N ASN A 39 29.28 -20.60 -0.17
CA ASN A 39 28.28 -19.53 -0.28
C ASN A 39 28.25 -19.07 -1.74
N MET A 40 27.10 -19.29 -2.41
CA MET A 40 26.90 -18.99 -3.82
C MET A 40 26.05 -17.73 -4.06
N GLU A 41 25.81 -16.91 -3.04
CA GLU A 41 25.18 -15.60 -3.16
C GLU A 41 25.99 -14.66 -4.07
N ALA A 42 27.29 -14.89 -4.17
CA ALA A 42 28.17 -14.26 -5.13
C ALA A 42 28.84 -15.28 -6.02
N THR A 43 29.17 -14.88 -7.24
CA THR A 43 29.95 -15.66 -8.20
C THR A 43 31.28 -16.13 -7.57
N LYS A 44 31.62 -17.39 -7.75
CA LYS A 44 32.89 -17.98 -7.33
C LYS A 44 33.80 -18.27 -8.53
N VAL A 45 35.08 -18.18 -8.31
CA VAL A 45 36.06 -18.65 -9.28
C VAL A 45 36.65 -19.95 -8.74
N MET A 46 36.64 -20.98 -9.56
CA MET A 46 37.32 -22.26 -9.29
C MET A 46 38.60 -22.29 -10.10
N HIS A 47 39.71 -22.36 -9.41
CA HIS A 47 41.04 -22.50 -10.02
C HIS A 47 41.41 -23.97 -10.16
N VAL A 48 41.68 -24.42 -11.39
CA VAL A 48 42.13 -25.77 -11.69
C VAL A 48 43.50 -25.71 -12.32
N SER A 49 44.50 -26.39 -11.73
CA SER A 49 45.89 -26.39 -12.19
C SER A 49 46.46 -27.81 -12.39
N ASN A 50 47.42 -27.96 -13.30
CA ASN A 50 48.18 -29.18 -13.50
C ASN A 50 49.61 -28.80 -13.93
N GLY A 51 50.53 -28.87 -12.98
CA GLY A 51 51.88 -28.33 -13.15
C GLY A 51 51.84 -26.82 -13.38
N ASP A 52 52.47 -26.37 -14.46
CA ASP A 52 52.58 -24.92 -14.79
C ASP A 52 51.39 -24.36 -15.56
N VAL A 53 50.37 -25.17 -15.84
CA VAL A 53 49.18 -24.76 -16.55
C VAL A 53 47.97 -24.67 -15.63
N PHE A 54 47.12 -23.65 -15.84
CA PHE A 54 45.92 -23.50 -15.05
C PHE A 54 44.74 -22.99 -15.88
N ILE A 55 43.56 -23.13 -15.32
CA ILE A 55 42.28 -22.70 -15.88
C ILE A 55 41.40 -22.22 -14.76
N ASP A 56 40.83 -21.03 -14.94
CA ASP A 56 39.80 -20.49 -14.05
C ASP A 56 38.41 -20.69 -14.65
N TRP A 57 37.49 -21.20 -13.82
CA TRP A 57 36.09 -21.36 -14.13
C TRP A 57 35.29 -20.43 -13.24
N THR A 58 34.45 -19.59 -13.85
CA THR A 58 33.49 -18.79 -13.12
C THR A 58 32.24 -19.62 -12.84
N ILE A 59 31.86 -19.75 -11.58
CA ILE A 59 30.66 -20.48 -11.15
C ILE A 59 29.66 -19.49 -10.60
N SER A 60 28.44 -19.46 -11.17
CA SER A 60 27.35 -18.65 -10.70
C SER A 60 26.09 -19.48 -10.51
N VAL A 61 25.30 -19.12 -9.52
CA VAL A 61 23.97 -19.68 -9.30
C VAL A 61 22.96 -18.57 -9.59
N LEU A 62 22.02 -18.86 -10.49
CA LEU A 62 20.88 -17.99 -10.79
C LEU A 62 19.65 -18.62 -10.17
N ARG A 63 18.91 -17.82 -9.43
CA ARG A 63 17.63 -18.23 -8.86
C ARG A 63 16.52 -17.84 -9.83
N ASP A 64 15.79 -18.83 -10.31
CA ASP A 64 14.63 -18.60 -11.17
C ASP A 64 13.40 -18.39 -10.28
N GLU A 65 12.62 -17.37 -10.60
CA GLU A 65 11.43 -16.98 -9.87
C GLU A 65 10.20 -17.21 -10.74
N ALA A 66 9.14 -17.76 -10.16
CA ALA A 66 7.89 -18.05 -10.83
C ALA A 66 6.71 -17.52 -9.99
N ARG A 67 6.53 -16.18 -9.97
CA ARG A 67 5.52 -15.50 -9.18
C ARG A 67 4.56 -14.69 -10.04
N ILE A 68 3.36 -14.47 -9.53
CA ILE A 68 2.43 -13.44 -10.00
C ILE A 68 2.53 -12.28 -9.00
N TYR A 69 2.79 -11.07 -9.51
CA TYR A 69 2.90 -9.85 -8.70
C TYR A 69 1.62 -9.03 -8.73
N GLN A 70 0.92 -9.05 -9.87
CA GLN A 70 -0.33 -8.36 -10.04
C GLN A 70 -1.28 -9.21 -10.88
N PHE A 71 -2.54 -9.20 -10.52
CA PHE A 71 -3.62 -9.84 -11.26
C PHE A 71 -4.84 -8.93 -11.26
N VAL A 72 -5.21 -8.41 -12.42
CA VAL A 72 -6.31 -7.46 -12.58
C VAL A 72 -7.27 -8.01 -13.61
N VAL A 73 -8.57 -7.94 -13.36
CA VAL A 73 -9.58 -8.32 -14.36
C VAL A 73 -10.33 -7.09 -14.85
N ASN A 74 -10.54 -7.03 -16.15
CA ASN A 74 -11.16 -5.90 -16.87
C ASN A 74 -10.49 -4.56 -16.57
N ASP A 75 -9.17 -4.57 -16.30
CA ASP A 75 -8.32 -3.42 -15.98
C ASP A 75 -8.78 -2.60 -14.73
N ILE A 76 -9.75 -3.10 -13.97
CA ILE A 76 -10.37 -2.42 -12.82
C ILE A 76 -10.18 -3.20 -11.52
N TYR A 77 -10.59 -4.50 -11.51
CA TYR A 77 -10.67 -5.26 -10.27
C TYR A 77 -9.37 -5.99 -9.99
N ARG A 78 -8.72 -5.65 -8.89
CA ARG A 78 -7.44 -6.20 -8.49
C ARG A 78 -7.58 -7.37 -7.54
N GLY A 79 -6.68 -8.33 -7.67
CA GLY A 79 -6.64 -9.53 -6.85
C GLY A 79 -5.77 -9.37 -5.63
N ASN A 80 -6.28 -9.86 -4.50
CA ASN A 80 -5.46 -10.14 -3.32
C ASN A 80 -4.67 -11.43 -3.58
N ILE A 81 -3.34 -11.34 -3.53
CA ILE A 81 -2.43 -12.43 -3.84
C ILE A 81 -1.78 -12.96 -2.58
N ASP A 82 -2.11 -14.20 -2.19
CA ASP A 82 -1.37 -14.93 -1.18
C ASP A 82 -0.23 -15.72 -1.84
N GLN A 83 1.00 -15.24 -1.64
CA GLN A 83 2.19 -15.84 -2.25
C GLN A 83 2.54 -17.19 -1.63
N ASP A 84 2.16 -17.46 -0.41
CA ASP A 84 2.46 -18.71 0.29
C ASP A 84 1.42 -19.79 -0.07
N ALA A 85 0.14 -19.46 0.02
CA ALA A 85 -0.95 -20.34 -0.36
C ALA A 85 -1.11 -20.50 -1.88
N LYS A 86 -0.50 -19.61 -2.68
CA LYS A 86 -0.66 -19.56 -4.14
C LYS A 86 -2.11 -19.39 -4.55
N THR A 87 -2.83 -18.50 -3.87
CA THR A 87 -4.21 -18.15 -4.18
C THR A 87 -4.33 -16.67 -4.54
N ILE A 88 -5.28 -16.37 -5.41
CA ILE A 88 -5.63 -15.01 -5.80
C ILE A 88 -7.15 -14.88 -5.67
N THR A 89 -7.59 -13.92 -4.86
CA THR A 89 -9.02 -13.65 -4.66
C THR A 89 -9.35 -12.26 -5.15
N ILE A 90 -10.38 -12.13 -5.99
CA ILE A 90 -10.82 -10.88 -6.60
C ILE A 90 -12.29 -10.68 -6.25
N TYR A 91 -12.63 -9.50 -5.74
CA TYR A 91 -14.01 -9.11 -5.49
C TYR A 91 -14.52 -8.20 -6.61
N VAL A 92 -15.70 -8.47 -7.12
CA VAL A 92 -16.35 -7.66 -8.13
C VAL A 92 -17.81 -7.37 -7.75
N PRO A 93 -18.41 -6.26 -8.20
CA PRO A 93 -19.86 -6.07 -8.07
C PRO A 93 -20.65 -7.22 -8.73
N ALA A 94 -21.77 -7.60 -8.14
CA ALA A 94 -22.60 -8.70 -8.68
C ALA A 94 -23.18 -8.39 -10.09
N SER A 95 -23.16 -7.14 -10.52
CA SER A 95 -23.53 -6.75 -11.88
C SER A 95 -22.49 -7.11 -12.94
N VAL A 96 -21.29 -7.51 -12.54
CA VAL A 96 -20.19 -7.86 -13.46
C VAL A 96 -20.37 -9.29 -13.95
N ASP A 97 -20.33 -9.47 -15.27
CA ASP A 97 -20.34 -10.80 -15.87
C ASP A 97 -18.98 -11.49 -15.69
N ILE A 98 -18.92 -12.45 -14.77
CA ILE A 98 -17.71 -13.19 -14.44
C ILE A 98 -17.39 -14.34 -15.41
N THR A 99 -18.22 -14.59 -16.42
CA THR A 99 -18.04 -15.70 -17.39
C THR A 99 -17.08 -15.34 -18.52
N SER A 100 -16.67 -14.07 -18.64
CA SER A 100 -15.79 -13.61 -19.73
C SER A 100 -14.91 -12.43 -19.28
N LEU A 101 -14.19 -12.58 -18.16
CA LEU A 101 -13.28 -11.55 -17.68
C LEU A 101 -11.91 -11.65 -18.36
N VAL A 102 -11.32 -10.52 -18.69
CA VAL A 102 -10.00 -10.43 -19.31
C VAL A 102 -8.96 -10.06 -18.24
N PRO A 103 -8.06 -10.98 -17.86
CA PRO A 103 -7.02 -10.67 -16.86
C PRO A 103 -5.81 -10.04 -17.50
N THR A 104 -5.34 -8.94 -16.88
CA THR A 104 -4.01 -8.36 -17.09
C THR A 104 -3.12 -8.80 -15.94
N ILE A 105 -2.00 -9.49 -16.25
CA ILE A 105 -1.20 -10.19 -15.25
C ILE A 105 0.25 -9.74 -15.34
N GLU A 106 0.79 -9.27 -14.22
CA GLU A 106 2.22 -9.03 -14.06
C GLU A 106 2.85 -10.20 -13.32
N PHE A 107 3.93 -10.76 -13.87
CA PHE A 107 4.59 -11.95 -13.35
C PHE A 107 6.09 -11.91 -13.61
N SER A 108 6.83 -12.85 -13.01
CA SER A 108 8.29 -12.90 -13.03
C SER A 108 8.88 -12.73 -14.43
N ALA A 109 9.91 -11.89 -14.53
CA ALA A 109 10.62 -11.65 -15.79
C ALA A 109 11.16 -12.95 -16.39
N ASN A 110 11.03 -13.10 -17.71
CA ASN A 110 11.39 -14.29 -18.49
C ASN A 110 10.57 -15.56 -18.19
N ALA A 111 9.53 -15.47 -17.36
CA ALA A 111 8.58 -16.55 -17.16
C ALA A 111 7.53 -16.60 -18.29
N THR A 112 6.82 -17.71 -18.35
CA THR A 112 5.60 -17.87 -19.13
C THR A 112 4.43 -18.17 -18.22
N ILE A 113 3.22 -17.75 -18.60
CA ILE A 113 2.01 -17.99 -17.81
C ILE A 113 0.93 -18.65 -18.68
N THR A 114 0.19 -19.59 -18.11
CA THR A 114 -0.94 -20.28 -18.76
C THR A 114 -2.11 -20.41 -17.79
N PRO A 115 -3.32 -19.93 -18.10
CA PRO A 115 -3.70 -19.17 -19.32
C PRO A 115 -2.89 -17.88 -19.51
N ALA A 116 -2.82 -17.38 -20.75
CA ALA A 116 -2.03 -16.18 -21.02
C ALA A 116 -2.73 -14.92 -20.52
N SER A 117 -1.94 -13.90 -20.13
CA SER A 117 -2.44 -12.55 -19.86
C SER A 117 -3.17 -11.98 -21.08
N GLY A 118 -4.25 -11.23 -20.88
CA GLY A 118 -5.06 -10.65 -21.95
C GLY A 118 -6.03 -11.61 -22.64
N VAL A 119 -6.18 -12.85 -22.18
CA VAL A 119 -7.10 -13.83 -22.75
C VAL A 119 -8.30 -14.02 -21.81
N ALA A 120 -9.50 -13.76 -22.31
CA ALA A 120 -10.74 -13.92 -21.55
C ALA A 120 -10.89 -15.33 -20.96
N GLN A 121 -11.33 -15.39 -19.72
CA GLN A 121 -11.58 -16.63 -18.97
C GLN A 121 -12.96 -16.59 -18.30
N ASP A 122 -13.54 -17.77 -18.10
CA ASP A 122 -14.74 -17.97 -17.29
C ASP A 122 -14.33 -18.23 -15.85
N PHE A 123 -14.67 -17.29 -14.96
CA PHE A 123 -14.40 -17.36 -13.53
C PHE A 123 -15.62 -17.77 -12.70
N SER A 124 -16.65 -18.37 -13.31
CA SER A 124 -17.77 -18.96 -12.54
C SER A 124 -17.32 -20.12 -11.63
N GLN A 125 -16.13 -20.64 -11.87
CA GLN A 125 -15.38 -21.55 -11.02
C GLN A 125 -13.93 -21.06 -10.90
N PRO A 126 -13.19 -21.46 -9.83
CA PRO A 126 -11.78 -21.12 -9.72
C PRO A 126 -10.96 -21.55 -10.94
N VAL A 127 -10.13 -20.64 -11.46
CA VAL A 127 -9.24 -20.89 -12.61
C VAL A 127 -7.80 -21.05 -12.15
N THR A 128 -7.12 -22.04 -12.68
CA THR A 128 -5.71 -22.32 -12.34
C THR A 128 -4.78 -21.63 -13.33
N TYR A 129 -3.83 -20.84 -12.81
CA TYR A 129 -2.77 -20.20 -13.57
C TYR A 129 -1.42 -20.80 -13.20
N LYS A 130 -0.69 -21.26 -14.21
CA LYS A 130 0.64 -21.85 -14.07
C LYS A 130 1.69 -20.89 -14.59
N VAL A 131 2.64 -20.51 -13.74
CA VAL A 131 3.83 -19.72 -14.10
C VAL A 131 5.03 -20.65 -14.16
N THR A 132 5.79 -20.57 -15.25
CA THR A 132 6.98 -21.42 -15.46
C THR A 132 8.15 -20.53 -15.89
N ASN A 133 9.28 -20.68 -15.20
CA ASN A 133 10.51 -19.95 -15.49
C ASN A 133 11.72 -20.89 -15.32
N ASN A 134 12.19 -21.46 -16.44
CA ASN A 134 13.32 -22.42 -16.45
C ASN A 134 13.13 -23.58 -15.44
N SER A 135 13.82 -23.49 -14.29
CA SER A 135 13.78 -24.50 -13.23
C SER A 135 12.67 -24.30 -12.20
N ALA A 136 12.00 -23.12 -12.20
CA ALA A 136 10.94 -22.78 -11.26
C ALA A 136 9.57 -22.94 -11.89
N GLU A 137 8.61 -23.39 -11.07
CA GLU A 137 7.22 -23.51 -11.43
C GLU A 137 6.34 -23.18 -10.23
N SER A 138 5.27 -22.41 -10.45
CA SER A 138 4.23 -22.13 -9.46
C SER A 138 2.86 -22.21 -10.08
N THR A 139 1.90 -22.69 -9.30
CA THR A 139 0.50 -22.81 -9.72
C THR A 139 -0.38 -22.02 -8.76
N TYR A 140 -1.10 -21.05 -9.30
CA TYR A 140 -2.03 -20.20 -8.54
C TYR A 140 -3.47 -20.60 -8.82
N THR A 141 -4.30 -20.62 -7.80
CA THR A 141 -5.76 -20.75 -7.93
C THR A 141 -6.38 -19.36 -7.82
N VAL A 142 -7.03 -18.92 -8.90
CA VAL A 142 -7.69 -17.61 -8.98
C VAL A 142 -9.19 -17.79 -8.80
N THR A 143 -9.76 -17.09 -7.83
CA THR A 143 -11.20 -17.08 -7.53
C THR A 143 -11.74 -15.67 -7.66
N VAL A 144 -12.78 -15.49 -8.47
CA VAL A 144 -13.53 -14.23 -8.56
C VAL A 144 -14.84 -14.41 -7.79
N ILE A 145 -15.11 -13.46 -6.89
CA ILE A 145 -16.29 -13.46 -6.01
C ILE A 145 -17.13 -12.23 -6.33
N ALA A 146 -18.31 -12.47 -6.91
CA ALA A 146 -19.29 -11.42 -7.13
C ALA A 146 -20.03 -11.12 -5.83
N ILE A 147 -20.04 -9.86 -5.41
CA ILE A 147 -20.68 -9.40 -4.16
C ILE A 147 -21.64 -8.26 -4.40
N ASP A 148 -22.80 -8.32 -3.75
CA ASP A 148 -23.79 -7.23 -3.71
C ASP A 148 -23.54 -6.26 -2.56
N LYS A 149 -22.89 -6.76 -1.51
CA LYS A 149 -22.70 -6.07 -0.23
C LYS A 149 -21.20 -6.01 0.09
N PRO A 150 -20.56 -4.86 -0.14
CA PRO A 150 -19.16 -4.71 0.20
C PRO A 150 -18.96 -4.79 1.72
N LYS A 151 -17.86 -5.40 2.16
CA LYS A 151 -17.42 -5.38 3.55
C LYS A 151 -16.62 -4.10 3.87
N ALA A 152 -15.98 -3.56 2.84
CA ALA A 152 -15.20 -2.34 2.90
C ALA A 152 -15.37 -1.55 1.60
N LEU A 153 -15.31 -0.22 1.67
CA LEU A 153 -15.39 0.65 0.52
C LEU A 153 -14.21 1.60 0.47
N PHE A 154 -13.59 1.72 -0.69
CA PHE A 154 -12.86 2.92 -1.03
C PHE A 154 -13.82 3.89 -1.71
N ILE A 155 -13.88 5.14 -1.24
CA ILE A 155 -14.82 6.13 -1.75
C ILE A 155 -14.09 7.32 -2.38
N GLY A 156 -14.68 7.92 -3.39
CA GLY A 156 -14.09 9.05 -4.10
C GLY A 156 -15.06 9.84 -4.95
N ALA A 157 -14.59 10.95 -5.54
CA ALA A 157 -15.40 11.83 -6.38
C ALA A 157 -15.60 11.29 -7.81
N ALA A 158 -14.64 10.53 -8.32
CA ALA A 158 -14.70 9.97 -9.68
C ALA A 158 -15.84 8.96 -9.83
N ALA A 159 -16.41 8.88 -11.02
CA ALA A 159 -17.49 7.91 -11.31
C ALA A 159 -16.98 6.46 -11.26
N THR A 160 -15.73 6.24 -11.63
CA THR A 160 -15.06 4.93 -11.58
C THR A 160 -13.69 5.04 -10.93
N MET A 161 -13.15 3.92 -10.46
CA MET A 161 -11.80 3.85 -9.93
C MET A 161 -10.74 4.33 -10.95
N ASP A 162 -10.97 4.08 -12.24
CA ASP A 162 -10.02 4.44 -13.29
C ASP A 162 -9.88 5.95 -13.52
N ASP A 163 -10.93 6.69 -13.17
CA ASP A 163 -10.99 8.15 -13.29
C ASP A 163 -10.43 8.86 -12.04
N LEU A 164 -10.01 8.12 -11.01
CA LEU A 164 -9.32 8.69 -9.84
C LEU A 164 -7.97 9.29 -10.26
N ASP A 165 -7.51 10.30 -9.52
CA ASP A 165 -6.12 10.73 -9.61
C ASP A 165 -5.18 9.59 -9.21
N LEU A 166 -3.90 9.70 -9.58
CA LEU A 166 -2.95 8.62 -9.39
C LEU A 166 -2.76 8.22 -7.92
N GLU A 167 -2.74 9.18 -7.01
CA GLU A 167 -2.62 8.97 -5.57
C GLU A 167 -3.81 8.16 -5.02
N ALA A 168 -5.03 8.62 -5.28
CA ALA A 168 -6.24 7.95 -4.83
C ALA A 168 -6.40 6.58 -5.50
N LYS A 169 -5.99 6.45 -6.78
CA LYS A 169 -6.04 5.19 -7.51
C LYS A 169 -5.12 4.13 -6.90
N GLU A 170 -3.89 4.50 -6.54
CA GLU A 170 -2.95 3.57 -5.90
C GLU A 170 -3.40 3.19 -4.49
N ALA A 171 -3.93 4.14 -3.71
CA ALA A 171 -4.53 3.85 -2.40
C ALA A 171 -5.72 2.88 -2.51
N CYS A 172 -6.63 3.13 -3.46
CA CYS A 172 -7.76 2.23 -3.76
C CYS A 172 -7.28 0.83 -4.17
N THR A 173 -6.30 0.79 -5.05
CA THR A 173 -5.67 -0.45 -5.51
C THR A 173 -5.11 -1.27 -4.35
N TRP A 174 -4.39 -0.61 -3.44
CA TRP A 174 -3.86 -1.26 -2.25
C TRP A 174 -4.99 -1.82 -1.36
N MET A 175 -6.04 -1.03 -1.12
CA MET A 175 -7.17 -1.49 -0.30
C MET A 175 -7.87 -2.70 -0.91
N MET A 176 -8.14 -2.67 -2.22
CA MET A 176 -8.76 -3.80 -2.93
C MET A 176 -7.90 -5.06 -2.87
N SER A 177 -6.59 -4.92 -2.89
CA SER A 177 -5.64 -6.04 -2.85
C SER A 177 -5.39 -6.60 -1.44
N ASN A 178 -5.64 -5.82 -0.39
CA ASN A 178 -5.25 -6.19 0.98
C ASN A 178 -6.42 -6.31 1.96
N VAL A 179 -7.60 -5.76 1.62
CA VAL A 179 -8.78 -5.78 2.50
C VAL A 179 -9.91 -6.57 1.83
N GLU A 180 -10.30 -7.66 2.47
CA GLU A 180 -11.33 -8.59 1.97
C GLU A 180 -12.67 -7.90 1.72
N GLY A 181 -13.27 -8.14 0.56
CA GLY A 181 -14.60 -7.63 0.20
C GLY A 181 -14.62 -6.12 -0.07
N THR A 182 -13.48 -5.54 -0.44
CA THR A 182 -13.40 -4.13 -0.85
C THR A 182 -13.94 -3.92 -2.26
N LEU A 183 -14.81 -2.92 -2.41
CA LEU A 183 -15.20 -2.33 -3.68
C LEU A 183 -14.92 -0.83 -3.68
N TYR A 184 -14.89 -0.24 -4.88
CA TYR A 184 -14.96 1.21 -5.07
C TYR A 184 -16.42 1.67 -5.18
N ALA A 185 -16.73 2.82 -4.60
CA ALA A 185 -17.99 3.53 -4.82
C ALA A 185 -17.74 5.04 -4.95
N SER A 186 -18.41 5.68 -5.90
CA SER A 186 -18.38 7.13 -5.98
C SER A 186 -19.25 7.78 -4.87
N PHE A 187 -18.98 9.04 -4.55
CA PHE A 187 -19.89 9.80 -3.67
C PHE A 187 -21.29 9.88 -4.25
N ALA A 188 -21.43 9.93 -5.58
CA ALA A 188 -22.72 9.92 -6.22
C ALA A 188 -23.48 8.61 -5.98
N ASP A 189 -22.78 7.46 -5.98
CA ASP A 189 -23.39 6.16 -5.67
C ASP A 189 -23.85 6.08 -4.20
N ILE A 190 -23.04 6.62 -3.28
CA ILE A 190 -23.38 6.72 -1.86
C ILE A 190 -24.61 7.59 -1.67
N HIS A 191 -24.61 8.79 -2.27
CA HIS A 191 -25.74 9.74 -2.18
C HIS A 191 -27.03 9.18 -2.79
N ALA A 192 -26.92 8.48 -3.91
CA ALA A 192 -28.06 7.83 -4.57
C ALA A 192 -28.58 6.60 -3.81
N GLY A 193 -27.84 6.10 -2.81
CA GLY A 193 -28.17 4.86 -2.09
C GLY A 193 -28.11 3.62 -2.98
N SER A 194 -27.30 3.66 -4.04
CA SER A 194 -27.14 2.54 -4.98
C SER A 194 -26.20 1.44 -4.46
N VAL A 195 -25.53 1.68 -3.35
CA VAL A 195 -24.64 0.72 -2.69
C VAL A 195 -25.28 0.18 -1.41
N ASP A 196 -25.42 -1.12 -1.27
CA ASP A 196 -25.92 -1.74 -0.04
C ASP A 196 -24.82 -1.75 1.03
N LEU A 197 -24.91 -0.84 1.99
CA LEU A 197 -23.95 -0.66 3.08
C LEU A 197 -24.20 -1.58 4.28
N SER A 198 -25.18 -2.49 4.24
CA SER A 198 -25.62 -3.26 5.41
C SER A 198 -24.53 -4.18 5.99
N GLU A 199 -23.55 -4.60 5.22
CA GLU A 199 -22.39 -5.39 5.64
C GLU A 199 -21.09 -4.59 5.69
N CYS A 200 -21.09 -3.36 5.19
CA CYS A 200 -19.93 -2.50 5.16
C CYS A 200 -19.50 -2.11 6.59
N LYS A 201 -18.20 -2.24 6.87
CA LYS A 201 -17.63 -1.92 8.19
C LYS A 201 -16.75 -0.69 8.16
N ILE A 202 -16.17 -0.37 7.01
CA ILE A 202 -15.23 0.74 6.88
C ILE A 202 -15.35 1.39 5.50
N MET A 203 -15.28 2.71 5.48
CA MET A 203 -15.05 3.50 4.28
C MET A 203 -13.68 4.18 4.40
N TRP A 204 -12.88 4.12 3.34
CA TRP A 204 -11.65 4.88 3.23
C TRP A 204 -11.78 5.89 2.10
N TRP A 205 -11.48 7.15 2.42
CA TRP A 205 -11.29 8.22 1.45
C TRP A 205 -9.88 8.78 1.58
N HIS A 206 -9.11 8.66 0.51
CA HIS A 206 -7.84 9.34 0.32
C HIS A 206 -8.06 10.52 -0.63
N TYR A 207 -7.81 11.73 -0.16
CA TYR A 207 -8.04 12.93 -0.96
C TYR A 207 -6.75 13.72 -1.10
N HIS A 208 -6.07 13.52 -2.22
CA HIS A 208 -4.95 14.35 -2.65
C HIS A 208 -5.46 15.52 -3.49
N LYS A 209 -4.76 16.66 -3.41
CA LYS A 209 -5.00 17.81 -4.27
C LYS A 209 -3.72 18.63 -4.40
N ASP A 210 -3.29 18.84 -5.64
CA ASP A 210 -2.21 19.74 -5.96
C ASP A 210 -2.54 21.16 -5.49
N GLY A 211 -1.57 21.81 -4.84
CA GLY A 211 -1.73 23.12 -4.23
C GLY A 211 -2.51 23.14 -2.91
N GLY A 212 -2.93 21.96 -2.43
CA GLY A 212 -3.54 21.79 -1.11
C GLY A 212 -5.01 22.19 -1.00
N VAL A 213 -5.55 21.99 0.20
CA VAL A 213 -6.89 22.44 0.62
C VAL A 213 -6.74 23.11 1.98
N ASP A 214 -6.89 24.40 2.03
CA ASP A 214 -6.69 25.20 3.24
C ASP A 214 -8.04 25.58 3.87
N GLY A 215 -8.41 24.83 4.90
CA GLY A 215 -9.57 25.09 5.72
C GLY A 215 -10.92 24.86 5.05
N HIS A 216 -11.95 25.34 5.72
CA HIS A 216 -13.37 25.12 5.41
C HIS A 216 -13.78 25.53 4.00
N ASP A 217 -13.51 26.79 3.62
CA ASP A 217 -14.05 27.34 2.36
C ASP A 217 -13.43 26.69 1.13
N GLN A 218 -12.13 26.35 1.22
CA GLN A 218 -11.47 25.62 0.14
C GLN A 218 -11.96 24.18 0.05
N PHE A 219 -12.23 23.52 1.18
CA PHE A 219 -12.81 22.19 1.15
C PHE A 219 -14.20 22.19 0.51
N VAL A 220 -15.07 23.14 0.87
CA VAL A 220 -16.39 23.30 0.25
C VAL A 220 -16.29 23.51 -1.25
N ALA A 221 -15.34 24.31 -1.70
CA ALA A 221 -15.15 24.59 -3.12
C ALA A 221 -14.56 23.43 -3.93
N ASN A 222 -13.78 22.54 -3.29
CA ASN A 222 -12.99 21.51 -3.98
C ASN A 222 -13.50 20.08 -3.78
N ALA A 223 -14.45 19.85 -2.87
CA ALA A 223 -15.02 18.53 -2.60
C ALA A 223 -16.56 18.54 -2.54
N PRO A 224 -17.26 19.15 -3.52
CA PRO A 224 -18.72 19.27 -3.50
C PRO A 224 -19.41 17.90 -3.50
N GLU A 225 -18.87 16.90 -4.20
CA GLU A 225 -19.42 15.54 -4.28
C GLU A 225 -19.42 14.86 -2.90
N ALA A 226 -18.36 15.02 -2.12
CA ALA A 226 -18.29 14.50 -0.76
C ALA A 226 -19.33 15.17 0.16
N LEU A 227 -19.57 16.47 -0.06
CA LEU A 227 -20.57 17.21 0.71
C LEU A 227 -22.01 16.87 0.30
N GLU A 228 -22.26 16.49 -0.94
CA GLU A 228 -23.54 15.94 -1.36
C GLU A 228 -23.85 14.63 -0.64
N ALA A 229 -22.87 13.75 -0.48
CA ALA A 229 -23.00 12.45 0.19
C ALA A 229 -22.84 12.50 1.73
N LYS A 230 -22.61 13.67 2.32
CA LYS A 230 -22.26 13.79 3.74
C LYS A 230 -23.31 13.21 4.70
N ASN A 231 -24.60 13.26 4.35
CA ASN A 231 -25.67 12.76 5.21
C ASN A 231 -25.68 11.23 5.26
N GLU A 232 -25.44 10.59 4.14
CA GLU A 232 -25.31 9.13 4.01
C GLU A 232 -24.06 8.62 4.73
N ILE A 233 -22.94 9.34 4.60
CA ILE A 233 -21.69 9.04 5.31
C ILE A 233 -21.87 9.26 6.83
N ARG A 234 -22.56 10.35 7.24
CA ARG A 234 -22.94 10.57 8.63
C ARG A 234 -23.78 9.40 9.17
N ALA A 235 -24.81 9.00 8.43
CA ALA A 235 -25.67 7.89 8.83
C ALA A 235 -24.89 6.58 8.95
N PHE A 236 -23.97 6.29 8.03
CA PHE A 236 -23.08 5.14 8.12
C PHE A 236 -22.24 5.18 9.40
N TYR A 237 -21.59 6.30 9.69
CA TYR A 237 -20.80 6.52 10.90
C TYR A 237 -21.64 6.40 12.17
N GLU A 238 -22.81 7.02 12.22
CA GLU A 238 -23.73 6.99 13.37
C GLU A 238 -24.31 5.59 13.63
N ASN A 239 -24.34 4.72 12.62
CA ASN A 239 -24.75 3.31 12.74
C ASN A 239 -23.57 2.33 12.97
N GLY A 240 -22.39 2.83 13.37
CA GLY A 240 -21.26 2.03 13.78
C GLY A 240 -20.25 1.73 12.67
N GLY A 241 -20.41 2.30 11.47
CA GLY A 241 -19.43 2.22 10.40
C GLY A 241 -18.18 3.05 10.70
N ALA A 242 -17.00 2.52 10.43
CA ALA A 242 -15.74 3.23 10.63
C ALA A 242 -15.34 4.04 9.39
N LEU A 243 -14.64 5.17 9.62
CA LEU A 243 -14.06 5.96 8.55
C LEU A 243 -12.54 6.00 8.70
N PHE A 244 -11.83 5.81 7.60
CA PHE A 244 -10.41 6.10 7.47
C PHE A 244 -10.23 7.24 6.48
N LEU A 245 -9.71 8.37 6.95
CA LEU A 245 -9.63 9.60 6.18
C LEU A 245 -8.18 10.05 6.10
N THR A 246 -7.68 10.21 4.89
CA THR A 246 -6.27 10.51 4.68
C THR A 246 -6.08 11.74 3.81
N ARG A 247 -5.03 12.49 4.06
CA ARG A 247 -4.75 13.79 3.44
C ARG A 247 -5.90 14.78 3.73
N TYR A 248 -6.39 15.45 2.72
CA TYR A 248 -7.46 16.46 2.84
C TYR A 248 -8.86 15.88 3.09
N ALA A 249 -9.04 14.56 2.96
CA ALA A 249 -10.26 13.89 3.41
C ALA A 249 -10.51 14.11 4.91
N THR A 250 -9.45 14.40 5.68
CA THR A 250 -9.50 14.72 7.11
C THR A 250 -10.29 15.99 7.46
N ASN A 251 -10.73 16.75 6.48
CA ASN A 251 -11.71 17.85 6.66
C ASN A 251 -13.14 17.34 6.88
N LEU A 252 -13.49 16.16 6.37
CA LEU A 252 -14.85 15.62 6.36
C LEU A 252 -15.52 15.50 7.76
N PRO A 253 -14.83 15.15 8.85
CA PRO A 253 -15.43 15.04 10.18
C PRO A 253 -16.22 16.27 10.62
N SER A 254 -15.76 17.47 10.31
CA SER A 254 -16.48 18.71 10.62
C SER A 254 -17.82 18.85 9.90
N PHE A 255 -17.99 18.19 8.77
CA PHE A 255 -19.21 18.26 7.95
C PHE A 255 -20.21 17.15 8.25
N ILE A 256 -19.80 16.12 8.99
CA ILE A 256 -20.66 15.02 9.42
C ILE A 256 -21.02 15.09 10.92
N GLY A 257 -20.77 16.24 11.57
CA GLY A 257 -21.25 16.54 12.91
C GLY A 257 -20.46 15.90 14.06
N THR A 258 -19.17 15.59 13.87
CA THR A 258 -18.32 15.07 14.96
C THR A 258 -18.01 16.11 16.02
N THR A 259 -17.94 17.37 15.65
CA THR A 259 -17.55 18.53 16.49
C THR A 259 -18.72 19.43 16.87
N GLY A 260 -19.95 19.08 16.46
CA GLY A 260 -21.14 19.91 16.56
C GLY A 260 -21.45 20.61 15.24
N ASP A 261 -22.73 20.82 14.97
CA ASP A 261 -23.19 21.24 13.63
C ASP A 261 -22.90 22.71 13.30
N ASP A 262 -22.61 23.54 14.32
CA ASP A 262 -22.51 25.01 14.16
C ASP A 262 -21.06 25.52 14.18
N GLU A 263 -20.07 24.63 14.28
CA GLU A 263 -18.68 25.04 14.47
C GLU A 263 -17.70 24.20 13.63
N TRP A 264 -17.05 24.89 12.73
CA TRP A 264 -16.07 24.27 11.83
C TRP A 264 -14.72 24.12 12.53
N THR A 265 -14.15 22.90 12.43
CA THR A 265 -12.81 22.56 12.91
C THR A 265 -12.12 21.78 11.81
N THR A 266 -11.76 22.48 10.76
CA THR A 266 -11.05 21.89 9.61
C THR A 266 -9.55 22.13 9.73
N PRO A 267 -8.73 21.15 9.33
CA PRO A 267 -7.28 21.36 9.26
C PRO A 267 -6.92 22.37 8.18
N ASN A 268 -5.80 23.05 8.39
CA ASN A 268 -5.17 23.91 7.40
C ASN A 268 -4.26 23.12 6.49
N ASN A 269 -3.98 23.65 5.30
CA ASN A 269 -2.89 23.14 4.48
C ASN A 269 -1.55 23.68 4.97
N CYS A 270 -0.57 22.81 5.10
CA CYS A 270 0.78 23.25 5.35
C CYS A 270 1.57 23.39 4.07
N TRP A 271 2.19 24.54 3.88
CA TRP A 271 2.98 24.89 2.71
C TRP A 271 4.47 24.76 2.96
N GLY A 272 5.18 24.20 2.01
CA GLY A 272 6.56 24.56 1.78
C GLY A 272 7.58 23.85 2.62
N GLN A 273 7.88 22.62 2.30
CA GLN A 273 9.23 22.14 2.51
C GLN A 273 9.85 21.83 1.16
N ASP A 274 11.16 22.10 1.08
CA ASP A 274 12.00 21.78 -0.04
C ASP A 274 11.91 20.30 -0.36
N GLU A 275 11.48 19.99 -1.55
CA GLU A 275 11.39 18.65 -2.14
C GLU A 275 12.74 17.92 -2.15
N ASP A 276 13.85 18.65 -2.02
CA ASP A 276 15.23 18.14 -2.08
C ASP A 276 15.73 17.47 -0.79
N LYS A 277 14.90 17.39 0.25
CA LYS A 277 15.32 16.81 1.53
C LYS A 277 14.60 15.52 1.85
N ALA A 278 14.64 14.58 0.93
CA ALA A 278 14.35 13.17 1.18
C ALA A 278 15.25 12.54 2.28
N GLU A 279 16.22 13.26 2.80
CA GLU A 279 17.04 12.84 3.93
C GLU A 279 16.30 12.82 5.25
N LEU A 280 15.07 13.30 5.28
CA LEU A 280 14.49 13.73 6.52
C LEU A 280 13.00 13.47 6.56
N CYS A 281 12.63 12.26 6.77
CA CYS A 281 11.62 12.04 7.76
C CYS A 281 12.11 12.62 9.08
N GLY A 282 12.15 13.89 9.29
CA GLY A 282 12.69 14.63 10.41
C GLY A 282 12.44 16.11 10.29
N GLY A 283 11.77 16.49 9.20
CA GLY A 283 11.24 17.82 9.01
C GLY A 283 9.86 17.99 9.65
N PRO A 284 9.22 19.14 9.50
CA PRO A 284 7.86 19.38 10.01
C PRO A 284 6.78 18.50 9.37
N TRP A 285 7.11 17.71 8.36
CA TRP A 285 6.19 16.85 7.62
C TRP A 285 6.09 15.43 8.14
N ASP A 286 7.08 15.01 8.94
CA ASP A 286 6.98 13.78 9.70
C ASP A 286 5.94 13.93 10.78
N PHE A 287 5.52 12.82 11.29
CA PHE A 287 4.87 12.91 12.56
C PHE A 287 5.51 12.01 13.60
N LYS A 288 5.41 12.47 14.82
CA LYS A 288 5.81 11.76 16.03
C LYS A 288 4.56 11.23 16.70
N ILE A 289 4.67 10.01 17.24
CA ILE A 289 3.63 9.42 18.06
C ILE A 289 3.42 10.32 19.28
N TYR A 290 2.20 10.77 19.48
CA TYR A 290 1.86 11.69 20.56
C TYR A 290 1.71 10.98 21.91
N GLY A 291 2.26 11.57 22.96
CA GLY A 291 1.87 11.39 24.38
C GLY A 291 1.43 10.00 24.86
N GLY A 292 2.20 8.93 24.59
CA GLY A 292 1.89 7.60 25.10
C GLY A 292 1.00 6.75 24.19
N GLN A 293 0.73 7.20 22.98
CA GLN A 293 -0.05 6.47 21.97
C GLN A 293 0.73 5.34 21.27
N ASN A 294 1.93 5.00 21.70
CA ASN A 294 2.80 3.98 21.08
C ASN A 294 2.16 2.58 20.97
N ASN A 295 1.16 2.29 21.80
CA ASN A 295 0.42 1.03 21.75
C ASN A 295 -0.87 1.11 20.93
N HIS A 296 -1.15 2.24 20.29
CA HIS A 296 -2.33 2.38 19.46
C HIS A 296 -2.24 1.45 18.23
N PRO A 297 -3.34 0.74 17.86
CA PRO A 297 -3.32 -0.19 16.73
C PRO A 297 -2.83 0.40 15.40
N LEU A 298 -3.01 1.70 15.19
CA LEU A 298 -2.49 2.42 14.01
C LEU A 298 -0.98 2.21 13.81
N TYR A 299 -0.24 2.05 14.91
CA TYR A 299 1.23 1.92 14.87
C TYR A 299 1.72 0.47 14.90
N ALA A 300 0.79 -0.49 14.86
CA ALA A 300 1.15 -1.91 14.85
C ALA A 300 1.88 -2.29 13.55
N GLY A 301 3.03 -2.91 13.67
CA GLY A 301 3.80 -3.39 12.52
C GLY A 301 4.69 -2.34 11.84
N LEU A 302 4.72 -1.09 12.33
CA LEU A 302 5.66 -0.09 11.84
C LEU A 302 7.10 -0.45 12.23
N ILE A 303 8.04 -0.13 11.34
CA ILE A 303 9.46 -0.33 11.59
C ILE A 303 9.94 0.75 12.56
N ALA A 304 10.52 0.32 13.70
CA ALA A 304 11.13 1.25 14.63
C ALA A 304 12.41 1.84 14.03
N GLY A 305 12.48 3.17 13.99
CA GLY A 305 13.69 3.91 13.65
C GLY A 305 14.54 4.22 14.88
N ASP A 306 15.50 5.13 14.71
CA ASP A 306 16.39 5.57 15.80
C ASP A 306 15.63 6.32 16.91
N ASP A 307 14.57 7.06 16.58
CA ASP A 307 13.62 7.63 17.52
C ASP A 307 12.37 6.73 17.59
N PRO A 308 12.13 6.06 18.73
CA PRO A 308 10.99 5.14 18.89
C PRO A 308 9.63 5.83 18.84
N ASN A 309 9.60 7.16 18.93
CA ASN A 309 8.36 7.92 18.81
C ASN A 309 8.15 8.51 17.42
N ALA A 310 9.08 8.37 16.49
CA ALA A 310 8.93 8.86 15.14
C ALA A 310 8.31 7.79 14.23
N VAL A 311 7.43 8.21 13.33
CA VAL A 311 6.93 7.40 12.23
C VAL A 311 7.75 7.74 11.01
N TYR A 312 8.46 6.76 10.49
CA TYR A 312 9.35 6.92 9.34
C TYR A 312 8.76 6.28 8.09
N CYS A 313 8.92 6.95 6.96
CA CYS A 313 8.82 6.32 5.66
C CYS A 313 10.10 5.51 5.39
N THR A 314 9.96 4.26 4.98
CA THR A 314 11.07 3.29 4.94
C THR A 314 11.69 3.11 3.57
N ASP A 315 11.06 3.60 2.50
CA ASP A 315 11.54 3.37 1.16
C ASP A 315 12.47 4.48 0.66
N ALA A 316 13.62 4.06 0.09
CA ALA A 316 14.54 4.97 -0.57
C ALA A 316 13.87 5.56 -1.83
N GLY A 317 14.04 6.86 -2.04
CA GLY A 317 13.44 7.57 -3.19
C GLY A 317 12.04 8.10 -2.94
N TYR A 318 11.58 8.07 -1.72
CA TYR A 318 10.33 8.63 -1.31
C TYR A 318 10.34 10.16 -1.36
N HIS A 319 9.34 10.76 -1.97
CA HIS A 319 9.16 12.20 -2.02
C HIS A 319 8.12 12.66 -1.00
N ILE A 320 8.54 13.53 -0.09
CA ILE A 320 7.61 14.21 0.82
C ILE A 320 6.92 15.29 0.03
N THR A 321 5.61 15.17 -0.15
CA THR A 321 4.84 16.28 -0.70
C THR A 321 4.51 17.27 0.39
N ASN A 322 4.44 18.56 0.03
CA ASN A 322 4.04 19.62 0.95
C ASN A 322 2.52 19.77 1.10
N SER A 323 1.79 18.69 0.86
CA SER A 323 0.32 18.64 0.89
C SER A 323 -0.17 18.00 2.20
N THR A 324 0.18 18.61 3.34
CA THR A 324 -0.23 18.13 4.66
C THR A 324 -1.45 18.89 5.16
N ALA A 325 -2.49 18.15 5.55
CA ALA A 325 -3.61 18.68 6.32
C ALA A 325 -3.29 18.60 7.81
N GLN A 326 -3.20 19.73 8.50
CA GLN A 326 -2.79 19.79 9.90
C GLN A 326 -3.48 20.91 10.67
N TYR A 327 -3.50 20.78 12.00
CA TYR A 327 -3.90 21.88 12.88
C TYR A 327 -2.69 22.50 13.54
N HIS A 328 -2.49 23.79 13.36
CA HIS A 328 -1.41 24.53 14.00
C HIS A 328 -1.68 24.76 15.49
N ILE A 329 -0.69 24.52 16.33
CA ILE A 329 -0.79 24.61 17.78
C ILE A 329 0.26 25.57 18.31
N GLY A 330 -0.16 26.56 19.12
CA GLY A 330 0.74 27.45 19.85
C GLY A 330 1.63 28.37 19.01
N THR A 331 1.27 28.58 17.75
CA THR A 331 1.99 29.45 16.81
C THR A 331 1.18 30.70 16.48
N ASP A 332 1.79 31.69 15.81
CA ASP A 332 1.09 32.88 15.31
C ASP A 332 0.02 32.55 14.26
N TRP A 333 0.08 31.33 13.70
CA TRP A 333 -0.87 30.79 12.73
C TRP A 333 -1.86 29.81 13.36
N GLY A 334 -1.72 29.53 14.68
CA GLY A 334 -2.49 28.49 15.36
C GLY A 334 -3.83 29.01 15.84
N ASP A 335 -4.87 28.24 15.53
CA ASP A 335 -6.23 28.48 16.07
C ASP A 335 -6.37 27.98 17.52
N TYR A 336 -5.35 27.27 18.02
CA TYR A 336 -5.37 26.61 19.33
C TYR A 336 -4.10 26.95 20.13
N PRO A 337 -4.25 27.39 21.39
CA PRO A 337 -3.10 27.74 22.24
C PRO A 337 -2.25 26.52 22.64
N ASP A 338 -2.86 25.36 22.73
CA ASP A 338 -2.21 24.08 23.08
C ASP A 338 -3.04 22.87 22.62
N HIS A 339 -2.45 21.69 22.72
CA HIS A 339 -3.08 20.42 22.34
C HIS A 339 -4.35 20.11 23.12
N ALA A 340 -4.39 20.46 24.42
CA ALA A 340 -5.56 20.22 25.25
C ALA A 340 -6.76 21.08 24.81
N ALA A 341 -6.52 22.31 24.39
CA ALA A 341 -7.55 23.19 23.83
C ALA A 341 -8.10 22.61 22.52
N TRP A 342 -7.21 22.06 21.69
CA TRP A 342 -7.59 21.39 20.46
C TRP A 342 -8.47 20.15 20.71
N GLU A 343 -8.05 19.24 21.61
CA GLU A 343 -8.84 18.05 21.97
C GLU A 343 -10.20 18.42 22.59
N ASN A 344 -10.21 19.44 23.45
CA ASN A 344 -11.45 19.96 24.03
C ASN A 344 -12.42 20.48 22.97
N ARG A 345 -11.89 21.13 21.93
CA ARG A 345 -12.68 21.72 20.86
C ARG A 345 -13.18 20.68 19.87
N THR A 346 -12.28 19.83 19.38
CA THR A 346 -12.60 18.84 18.32
C THR A 346 -13.28 17.60 18.85
N LYS A 347 -13.12 17.27 20.13
CA LYS A 347 -13.54 16.01 20.76
C LYS A 347 -12.80 14.79 20.20
N ALA A 348 -11.70 15.01 19.48
CA ALA A 348 -10.81 13.99 18.99
C ALA A 348 -9.68 13.73 19.96
N THR A 349 -8.99 12.60 19.79
CA THR A 349 -7.77 12.22 20.49
C THR A 349 -6.58 12.37 19.55
N ILE A 350 -5.53 13.04 19.99
CA ILE A 350 -4.31 13.19 19.19
C ILE A 350 -3.56 11.86 19.15
N LEU A 351 -3.23 11.39 17.96
CA LEU A 351 -2.38 10.23 17.73
C LEU A 351 -0.97 10.62 17.35
N GLY A 352 -0.80 11.63 16.51
CA GLY A 352 0.50 12.07 16.02
C GLY A 352 0.60 13.58 15.80
N VAL A 353 1.81 14.10 15.99
CA VAL A 353 2.13 15.52 15.79
C VAL A 353 3.34 15.66 14.88
N GLY A 354 3.34 16.72 14.06
CA GLY A 354 4.48 17.10 13.24
C GLY A 354 5.68 17.61 14.07
N GLY A 355 6.80 17.86 13.41
CA GLY A 355 8.00 18.36 14.05
C GLY A 355 7.84 19.75 14.70
N ASP A 356 6.89 20.54 14.22
CA ASP A 356 6.48 21.84 14.76
C ASP A 356 5.42 21.74 15.86
N GLY A 357 4.96 20.54 16.20
CA GLY A 357 3.89 20.28 17.17
C GLY A 357 2.48 20.38 16.61
N ALA A 358 2.29 20.61 15.32
CA ALA A 358 0.99 20.58 14.67
C ALA A 358 0.35 19.20 14.76
N VAL A 359 -0.98 19.13 14.92
CA VAL A 359 -1.70 17.85 14.92
C VAL A 359 -1.88 17.37 13.49
N VAL A 360 -1.31 16.21 13.16
CA VAL A 360 -1.32 15.61 11.82
C VAL A 360 -1.96 14.23 11.77
N ALA A 361 -2.15 13.57 12.92
CA ALA A 361 -2.88 12.32 13.02
C ALA A 361 -3.77 12.34 14.28
N TRP A 362 -5.04 11.96 14.13
CA TRP A 362 -6.01 11.96 15.23
C TRP A 362 -7.13 10.95 15.01
N GLU A 363 -7.86 10.67 16.08
CA GLU A 363 -9.04 9.81 16.00
C GLU A 363 -10.25 10.42 16.72
N TYR A 364 -11.42 10.04 16.24
CA TYR A 364 -12.68 10.09 16.98
C TYR A 364 -12.97 8.65 17.39
N PRO A 365 -12.78 8.28 18.67
CA PRO A 365 -12.96 6.89 19.11
C PRO A 365 -14.42 6.43 18.91
N ALA A 366 -14.59 5.15 18.56
CA ALA A 366 -15.90 4.52 18.50
C ALA A 366 -16.59 4.64 19.86
N LYS A 367 -17.77 5.22 19.89
CA LYS A 367 -18.50 5.52 21.15
C LYS A 367 -19.99 5.64 20.92
N ASP A 368 -20.77 5.24 21.90
CA ASP A 368 -22.24 5.41 21.94
C ASP A 368 -22.94 4.82 20.70
N GLY A 369 -22.42 3.72 20.15
CA GLY A 369 -22.94 3.04 18.96
C GLY A 369 -22.47 3.64 17.63
N LYS A 370 -21.75 4.76 17.65
CA LYS A 370 -21.09 5.34 16.48
C LYS A 370 -19.79 4.62 16.17
N GLY A 371 -19.41 4.61 14.91
CA GLY A 371 -18.11 4.09 14.47
C GLY A 371 -16.93 4.96 14.90
N GLY A 372 -15.72 4.46 14.68
CA GLY A 372 -14.51 5.27 14.84
C GLY A 372 -14.15 6.01 13.55
N ILE A 373 -13.43 7.14 13.70
CA ILE A 373 -12.82 7.82 12.56
C ILE A 373 -11.34 7.97 12.85
N ILE A 374 -10.49 7.47 11.96
CA ILE A 374 -9.04 7.74 11.99
C ILE A 374 -8.72 8.71 10.87
N CYS A 375 -8.01 9.77 11.23
CA CYS A 375 -7.56 10.82 10.34
C CYS A 375 -6.04 10.86 10.30
N ILE A 376 -5.44 10.82 9.11
CA ILE A 376 -4.01 11.03 8.88
C ILE A 376 -3.87 12.10 7.81
N GLY A 377 -3.57 13.32 8.24
CA GLY A 377 -3.39 14.46 7.35
C GLY A 377 -1.94 14.65 6.88
N SER A 378 -0.99 13.91 7.48
CA SER A 378 0.42 14.02 7.13
C SER A 378 0.67 13.81 5.64
N GLY A 379 1.55 14.63 5.08
CA GLY A 379 2.04 14.51 3.71
C GLY A 379 3.30 13.63 3.59
N CYS A 380 3.73 12.97 4.65
CA CYS A 380 4.96 12.19 4.65
C CYS A 380 4.84 10.81 4.00
N TYR A 381 3.73 10.50 3.36
CA TYR A 381 3.57 9.29 2.57
C TYR A 381 2.82 9.61 1.27
N ASP A 382 3.27 8.99 0.19
CA ASP A 382 2.64 9.01 -1.10
C ASP A 382 2.28 7.60 -1.54
N TRP A 383 1.12 7.45 -2.13
CA TRP A 383 0.69 6.20 -2.74
C TRP A 383 1.22 6.07 -4.17
N TYR A 384 1.61 7.19 -4.78
CA TYR A 384 2.20 7.25 -6.09
C TYR A 384 3.54 7.97 -6.02
N SER A 385 4.62 7.22 -6.20
CA SER A 385 5.97 7.77 -6.27
C SER A 385 6.22 8.30 -7.69
N TYR A 386 6.37 9.62 -7.82
CA TYR A 386 6.98 10.18 -9.03
C TYR A 386 8.44 9.78 -9.03
N THR A 387 8.82 8.82 -9.86
CA THR A 387 10.21 8.67 -10.22
C THR A 387 10.55 9.89 -11.06
N TYR A 388 11.30 10.83 -10.50
CA TYR A 388 12.01 11.80 -11.32
C TYR A 388 13.00 11.00 -12.16
N GLU A 389 12.72 10.86 -13.45
CA GLU A 389 13.75 10.51 -14.40
C GLU A 389 14.75 11.67 -14.42
N ALA A 390 15.94 11.39 -13.88
CA ALA A 390 17.09 12.31 -13.91
C ALA A 390 17.68 12.39 -15.31
#